data_700d85b017a2aa6d7d89dc9b5bec74fc
#
_entry.id   700d85b017a2aa6d7d89dc9b5bec74fc
#
_cell.length_a   1.000
_cell.length_b   1.000
_cell.length_c   1.000
_cell.angle_alpha   90.00
_cell.angle_beta   90.00
_cell.angle_gamma   90.00
#
_symmetry.space_group_name_H-M   'P 1'
#
loop_
_entity.id
_entity.type
_entity.pdbx_description
1 polymer ?
#
loop_
_entity_poly.entity_id
_entity_poly.type
_entity_poly.pdbx_seq_one_letter_code
_entity_poly.pdbx_strand_id
1 'polypeptide(L)'
;MRRYVEYLTGATERLICTIGLGDWCSPIEAPSGNDRLLLTACFYRMAQIVSQSARLLGKASDADRFAELARDIAEAIHAELLPIADTQTNLSVLLYFGLTQDVEGDLRRLLKTIDAAGEHIQCGIFGAKYIVDVLTRHGHFDVAYRMMAKTDYPSYTHMLTHGSGTIWERWDGLNSQNHIMFGSIGAWYFKALAGICVDESEPGFTTVVLRPHFTADVRTLSAWHETPRGRLAVSYDREQVSVTLPPHTTAKLYLDGQMMPLAAGDQARSVSVNRQQLFEPFAKLLNWPELRGVRG
;
A
#
# COMPACT_ATOMS: atom_id res chain seq x y z
N MET A 1 -7.49 3.50 -20.81
CA MET A 1 -6.15 3.04 -20.38
C MET A 1 -5.31 2.51 -21.54
N ARG A 2 -5.77 1.52 -22.38
CA ARG A 2 -5.00 0.96 -23.49
C ARG A 2 -4.35 2.03 -24.38
N ARG A 3 -5.13 2.98 -24.93
CA ARG A 3 -4.60 4.07 -25.79
C ARG A 3 -3.52 4.91 -25.13
N TYR A 4 -3.60 5.11 -23.81
CA TYR A 4 -2.60 5.88 -23.09
C TYR A 4 -1.31 5.09 -22.90
N VAL A 5 -1.41 3.78 -22.63
CA VAL A 5 -0.23 2.89 -22.59
C VAL A 5 0.47 2.84 -23.95
N GLU A 6 -0.31 2.72 -25.05
CA GLU A 6 0.22 2.76 -26.44
C GLU A 6 0.91 4.11 -26.75
N TYR A 7 0.32 5.22 -26.29
CA TYR A 7 0.95 6.54 -26.40
C TYR A 7 2.29 6.61 -25.64
N LEU A 8 2.32 6.16 -24.39
CA LEU A 8 3.56 6.13 -23.62
C LEU A 8 4.63 5.25 -24.27
N THR A 9 4.24 4.09 -24.81
CA THR A 9 5.19 3.21 -25.53
C THR A 9 5.86 3.93 -26.71
N GLY A 10 5.12 4.77 -27.44
CA GLY A 10 5.67 5.56 -28.55
C GLY A 10 6.38 6.84 -28.14
N ALA A 11 6.09 7.37 -26.96
CA ALA A 11 6.59 8.65 -26.46
C ALA A 11 7.80 8.51 -25.51
N THR A 12 8.13 7.28 -25.08
CA THR A 12 9.24 7.01 -24.17
C THR A 12 10.47 6.50 -24.94
N GLU A 13 11.65 6.91 -24.49
CA GLU A 13 12.91 6.37 -24.99
C GLU A 13 13.28 5.13 -24.14
N ARG A 14 13.54 4.00 -24.79
CA ARG A 14 13.89 2.74 -24.12
C ARG A 14 12.92 2.34 -22.99
N LEU A 15 11.64 2.68 -23.16
CA LEU A 15 10.57 2.44 -22.19
C LEU A 15 10.74 3.15 -20.85
N ILE A 16 11.66 4.12 -20.74
CA ILE A 16 11.84 4.95 -19.53
C ILE A 16 10.92 6.16 -19.62
N CYS A 17 9.94 6.25 -18.73
CA CYS A 17 8.96 7.31 -18.71
C CYS A 17 9.49 8.55 -17.97
N THR A 18 9.40 9.70 -18.64
CA THR A 18 9.72 11.02 -18.08
C THR A 18 8.51 11.97 -18.14
N ILE A 19 7.34 11.45 -18.52
CA ILE A 19 6.11 12.21 -18.72
C ILE A 19 5.25 12.11 -17.47
N GLY A 20 5.13 13.19 -16.71
CA GLY A 20 4.34 13.27 -15.48
C GLY A 20 4.95 14.21 -14.44
N LEU A 21 4.29 14.31 -13.30
CA LEU A 21 4.69 15.20 -12.19
C LEU A 21 5.63 14.53 -11.19
N GLY A 22 5.87 13.22 -11.33
CA GLY A 22 6.69 12.46 -10.39
C GLY A 22 6.08 12.35 -9.00
N ASP A 23 6.93 12.27 -7.98
CA ASP A 23 6.52 12.25 -6.56
C ASP A 23 6.35 13.68 -6.04
N TRP A 24 5.35 14.36 -6.59
CA TRP A 24 5.10 15.77 -6.33
C TRP A 24 4.89 16.08 -4.85
N CYS A 25 5.29 17.29 -4.46
CA CYS A 25 5.14 17.82 -3.10
C CYS A 25 5.96 17.07 -2.04
N SER A 26 7.13 16.53 -2.38
CA SER A 26 8.08 16.06 -1.37
C SER A 26 8.47 17.19 -0.41
N PRO A 27 8.67 16.92 0.91
CA PRO A 27 9.12 17.93 1.87
C PRO A 27 10.60 18.31 1.69
N ILE A 28 11.33 17.54 0.91
CA ILE A 28 12.73 17.79 0.54
C ILE A 28 12.84 17.90 -0.97
N GLU A 29 13.85 18.63 -1.44
CA GLU A 29 14.20 18.59 -2.85
C GLU A 29 14.68 17.18 -3.21
N ALA A 30 13.91 16.51 -4.09
CA ALA A 30 14.32 15.21 -4.58
C ALA A 30 15.53 15.35 -5.51
N PRO A 31 16.53 14.45 -5.45
CA PRO A 31 17.60 14.40 -6.43
C PRO A 31 17.04 14.33 -7.85
N SER A 32 17.66 15.04 -8.78
CA SER A 32 17.23 15.02 -10.19
C SER A 32 17.23 13.59 -10.74
N GLY A 33 16.11 13.15 -11.30
CA GLY A 33 15.97 11.80 -11.87
C GLY A 33 15.17 10.82 -11.03
N ASN A 34 14.82 11.11 -9.77
CA ASN A 34 14.01 10.25 -8.91
C ASN A 34 12.63 9.97 -9.50
N ASP A 35 12.04 10.95 -10.18
CA ASP A 35 10.71 10.81 -10.76
C ASP A 35 10.65 9.75 -11.87
N ARG A 36 11.76 9.52 -12.59
CA ARG A 36 11.83 8.54 -13.69
C ARG A 36 11.47 7.13 -13.22
N LEU A 37 11.92 6.70 -12.06
CA LEU A 37 11.60 5.39 -11.54
C LEU A 37 10.11 5.28 -11.20
N LEU A 38 9.55 6.24 -10.48
CA LEU A 38 8.13 6.26 -10.16
C LEU A 38 7.27 6.28 -11.42
N LEU A 39 7.57 7.17 -12.36
CA LEU A 39 6.80 7.31 -13.61
C LEU A 39 6.86 6.03 -14.45
N THR A 40 8.05 5.41 -14.55
CA THR A 40 8.22 4.15 -15.28
C THR A 40 7.53 2.98 -14.56
N ALA A 41 7.57 2.93 -13.22
CA ALA A 41 6.83 1.94 -12.45
C ALA A 41 5.30 2.10 -12.60
N CYS A 42 4.80 3.33 -12.70
CA CYS A 42 3.40 3.58 -13.04
C CYS A 42 3.06 3.10 -14.47
N PHE A 43 3.94 3.33 -15.43
CA PHE A 43 3.79 2.81 -16.80
C PHE A 43 3.76 1.27 -16.82
N TYR A 44 4.67 0.62 -16.12
CA TYR A 44 4.67 -0.83 -15.88
C TYR A 44 3.31 -1.30 -15.33
N ARG A 45 2.83 -0.68 -14.26
CA ARG A 45 1.56 -1.07 -13.63
C ARG A 45 0.36 -0.86 -14.58
N MET A 46 0.35 0.20 -15.35
CA MET A 46 -0.70 0.41 -16.36
C MET A 46 -0.69 -0.69 -17.43
N ALA A 47 0.47 -1.12 -17.91
CA ALA A 47 0.58 -2.23 -18.86
C ALA A 47 0.04 -3.54 -18.24
N GLN A 48 0.39 -3.85 -16.99
CA GLN A 48 -0.16 -5.00 -16.28
C GLN A 48 -1.70 -4.95 -16.16
N ILE A 49 -2.26 -3.79 -15.78
CA ILE A 49 -3.72 -3.65 -15.65
C ILE A 49 -4.41 -3.85 -17.01
N VAL A 50 -3.83 -3.32 -18.08
CA VAL A 50 -4.40 -3.53 -19.43
C VAL A 50 -4.34 -5.01 -19.82
N SER A 51 -3.23 -5.71 -19.56
CA SER A 51 -3.08 -7.14 -19.79
C SER A 51 -4.12 -7.96 -19.02
N GLN A 52 -4.23 -7.73 -17.71
CA GLN A 52 -5.19 -8.43 -16.85
C GLN A 52 -6.64 -8.17 -17.29
N SER A 53 -6.98 -6.91 -17.59
CA SER A 53 -8.31 -6.54 -18.08
C SER A 53 -8.63 -7.19 -19.44
N ALA A 54 -7.64 -7.25 -20.34
CA ALA A 54 -7.79 -7.91 -21.63
C ALA A 54 -8.06 -9.41 -21.46
N ARG A 55 -7.37 -10.07 -20.51
CA ARG A 55 -7.59 -11.48 -20.18
C ARG A 55 -9.01 -11.74 -19.69
N LEU A 56 -9.50 -10.92 -18.76
CA LEU A 56 -10.88 -11.00 -18.25
C LEU A 56 -11.94 -10.79 -19.36
N LEU A 57 -11.61 -9.98 -20.36
CA LEU A 57 -12.48 -9.71 -21.50
C LEU A 57 -12.32 -10.70 -22.66
N GLY A 58 -11.54 -11.78 -22.50
CA GLY A 58 -11.30 -12.78 -23.54
C GLY A 58 -10.46 -12.28 -24.72
N LYS A 59 -9.71 -11.17 -24.57
CA LYS A 59 -8.85 -10.58 -25.61
C LYS A 59 -7.41 -11.08 -25.48
N ALA A 60 -7.18 -12.36 -25.79
CA ALA A 60 -5.92 -13.04 -25.55
C ALA A 60 -4.71 -12.31 -26.17
N SER A 61 -4.79 -11.89 -27.43
CA SER A 61 -3.69 -11.19 -28.12
C SER A 61 -3.31 -9.87 -27.43
N ASP A 62 -4.29 -9.07 -26.97
CA ASP A 62 -4.00 -7.87 -26.19
C ASP A 62 -3.41 -8.23 -24.82
N ALA A 63 -3.93 -9.28 -24.18
CA ALA A 63 -3.42 -9.73 -22.87
C ALA A 63 -1.94 -10.09 -22.95
N ASP A 64 -1.54 -10.87 -23.95
CA ASP A 64 -0.15 -11.32 -24.11
C ASP A 64 0.76 -10.15 -24.49
N ARG A 65 0.36 -9.31 -25.43
CA ARG A 65 1.11 -8.12 -25.86
C ARG A 65 1.43 -7.17 -24.70
N PHE A 66 0.44 -6.88 -23.86
CA PHE A 66 0.65 -5.96 -22.72
C PHE A 66 1.35 -6.64 -21.54
N ALA A 67 1.29 -7.97 -21.41
CA ALA A 67 2.12 -8.70 -20.47
C ALA A 67 3.60 -8.66 -20.87
N GLU A 68 3.90 -8.81 -22.18
CA GLU A 68 5.24 -8.66 -22.72
C GLU A 68 5.77 -7.25 -22.51
N LEU A 69 4.99 -6.23 -22.89
CA LEU A 69 5.37 -4.84 -22.64
C LEU A 69 5.68 -4.56 -21.15
N ALA A 70 4.90 -5.14 -20.22
CA ALA A 70 5.18 -4.99 -18.81
C ALA A 70 6.54 -5.62 -18.42
N ARG A 71 6.90 -6.79 -18.98
CA ARG A 71 8.22 -7.39 -18.76
C ARG A 71 9.34 -6.51 -19.30
N ASP A 72 9.20 -6.01 -20.52
CA ASP A 72 10.21 -5.14 -21.14
C ASP A 72 10.43 -3.84 -20.33
N ILE A 73 9.35 -3.26 -19.79
CA ILE A 73 9.45 -2.09 -18.91
C ILE A 73 10.19 -2.46 -17.60
N ALA A 74 9.89 -3.61 -17.02
CA ALA A 74 10.59 -4.07 -15.81
C ALA A 74 12.09 -4.28 -16.06
N GLU A 75 12.46 -4.87 -17.21
CA GLU A 75 13.86 -5.03 -17.62
C GLU A 75 14.56 -3.67 -17.81
N ALA A 76 13.88 -2.70 -18.40
CA ALA A 76 14.42 -1.34 -18.52
C ALA A 76 14.63 -0.67 -17.15
N ILE A 77 13.70 -0.84 -16.20
CA ILE A 77 13.88 -0.39 -14.81
C ILE A 77 15.11 -1.05 -14.17
N HIS A 78 15.25 -2.37 -14.32
CA HIS A 78 16.36 -3.12 -13.76
C HIS A 78 17.72 -2.65 -14.32
N ALA A 79 17.79 -2.42 -15.61
CA ALA A 79 19.02 -2.01 -16.27
C ALA A 79 19.45 -0.57 -15.95
N GLU A 80 18.48 0.36 -15.87
CA GLU A 80 18.81 1.80 -15.85
C GLU A 80 18.47 2.51 -14.55
N LEU A 81 17.48 2.05 -13.79
CA LEU A 81 16.92 2.78 -12.64
C LEU A 81 17.22 2.15 -11.29
N LEU A 82 17.45 0.85 -11.20
CA LEU A 82 17.85 0.22 -9.93
C LEU A 82 19.12 0.80 -9.32
N PRO A 83 20.19 1.09 -10.09
CA PRO A 83 21.42 1.60 -9.51
C PRO A 83 21.30 2.98 -8.85
N ILE A 84 20.27 3.74 -9.20
CA ILE A 84 20.04 5.11 -8.68
C ILE A 84 18.88 5.17 -7.67
N ALA A 85 18.28 4.05 -7.32
CA ALA A 85 17.16 3.98 -6.39
C ALA A 85 17.67 4.04 -4.95
N ASP A 86 17.70 5.22 -4.34
CA ASP A 86 18.28 5.48 -3.01
C ASP A 86 17.39 6.31 -2.08
N THR A 87 16.21 6.73 -2.52
CA THR A 87 15.27 7.53 -1.72
C THR A 87 14.16 6.69 -1.12
N GLN A 88 13.49 7.24 -0.10
CA GLN A 88 12.29 6.59 0.49
C GLN A 88 11.25 6.27 -0.59
N THR A 89 11.00 7.20 -1.53
CA THR A 89 10.04 7.00 -2.62
C THR A 89 10.47 5.86 -3.54
N ASN A 90 11.69 5.89 -4.05
CA ASN A 90 12.15 4.91 -5.03
C ASN A 90 12.19 3.49 -4.45
N LEU A 91 12.73 3.33 -3.25
CA LEU A 91 12.77 2.03 -2.58
C LEU A 91 11.36 1.52 -2.27
N SER A 92 10.45 2.41 -1.84
CA SER A 92 9.06 2.03 -1.61
C SER A 92 8.34 1.63 -2.91
N VAL A 93 8.60 2.32 -4.01
CA VAL A 93 8.05 2.00 -5.33
C VAL A 93 8.52 0.64 -5.83
N LEU A 94 9.83 0.35 -5.73
CA LEU A 94 10.40 -0.95 -6.12
C LEU A 94 9.75 -2.09 -5.34
N LEU A 95 9.68 -1.95 -4.02
CA LEU A 95 9.10 -2.95 -3.13
C LEU A 95 7.58 -3.09 -3.33
N TYR A 96 6.87 -1.97 -3.51
CA TYR A 96 5.41 -1.97 -3.67
C TYR A 96 4.95 -2.66 -4.96
N PHE A 97 5.64 -2.42 -6.06
CA PHE A 97 5.30 -2.99 -7.37
C PHE A 97 6.00 -4.32 -7.68
N GLY A 98 6.83 -4.82 -6.77
CA GLY A 98 7.57 -6.07 -6.97
C GLY A 98 8.65 -5.96 -8.05
N LEU A 99 9.24 -4.78 -8.21
CA LEU A 99 10.29 -4.47 -9.18
C LEU A 99 11.71 -4.61 -8.61
N THR A 100 11.83 -4.96 -7.35
CA THR A 100 13.12 -5.22 -6.68
C THR A 100 13.69 -6.58 -7.08
N GLN A 101 15.01 -6.66 -7.15
CA GLN A 101 15.76 -7.91 -7.33
C GLN A 101 16.29 -8.47 -5.99
N ASP A 102 16.38 -7.63 -4.94
CA ASP A 102 16.78 -7.99 -3.58
C ASP A 102 15.84 -7.33 -2.56
N VAL A 103 14.76 -8.02 -2.24
CA VAL A 103 13.73 -7.52 -1.30
C VAL A 103 14.34 -7.16 0.05
N GLU A 104 15.18 -8.04 0.61
CA GLU A 104 15.79 -7.82 1.92
C GLU A 104 16.81 -6.67 1.91
N GLY A 105 17.58 -6.57 0.84
CA GLY A 105 18.54 -5.48 0.65
C GLY A 105 17.85 -4.13 0.50
N ASP A 106 16.85 -4.03 -0.35
CA ASP A 106 16.11 -2.78 -0.57
C ASP A 106 15.30 -2.38 0.66
N LEU A 107 14.76 -3.35 1.41
CA LEU A 107 14.07 -3.09 2.67
C LEU A 107 15.05 -2.53 3.73
N ARG A 108 16.25 -3.12 3.87
CA ARG A 108 17.30 -2.57 4.76
C ARG A 108 17.71 -1.16 4.36
N ARG A 109 17.83 -0.90 3.04
CA ARG A 109 18.13 0.45 2.52
C ARG A 109 17.02 1.43 2.88
N LEU A 110 15.75 1.04 2.68
CA LEU A 110 14.59 1.85 3.03
C LEU A 110 14.57 2.19 4.52
N LEU A 111 14.74 1.20 5.40
CA LEU A 111 14.79 1.41 6.85
C LEU A 111 15.92 2.36 7.26
N LYS A 112 17.09 2.24 6.61
CA LYS A 112 18.22 3.16 6.83
C LYS A 112 17.88 4.60 6.42
N THR A 113 17.18 4.81 5.30
CA THR A 113 16.76 6.16 4.88
C THR A 113 15.73 6.76 5.84
N ILE A 114 14.84 5.92 6.39
CA ILE A 114 13.85 6.33 7.37
C ILE A 114 14.52 6.73 8.69
N ASP A 115 15.46 5.92 9.18
CA ASP A 115 16.23 6.22 10.40
C ASP A 115 17.03 7.52 10.24
N ALA A 116 17.74 7.69 9.12
CA ALA A 116 18.48 8.92 8.80
C ALA A 116 17.59 10.17 8.74
N ALA A 117 16.33 10.02 8.40
CA ALA A 117 15.30 11.07 8.41
C ALA A 117 14.65 11.27 9.80
N GLY A 118 15.11 10.60 10.84
CA GLY A 118 14.48 10.64 12.16
C GLY A 118 13.05 10.10 12.15
N GLU A 119 12.79 9.10 11.33
CA GLU A 119 11.47 8.49 11.11
C GLU A 119 10.41 9.45 10.53
N HIS A 120 10.84 10.49 9.81
CA HIS A 120 9.93 11.35 9.07
C HIS A 120 9.72 10.86 7.62
N ILE A 121 8.53 11.13 7.10
CA ILE A 121 8.22 10.89 5.69
C ILE A 121 8.92 11.94 4.84
N GLN A 122 9.83 11.50 3.98
CA GLN A 122 10.53 12.36 3.00
C GLN A 122 10.04 12.06 1.57
N CYS A 123 8.74 11.85 1.44
CA CYS A 123 8.09 11.50 0.18
C CYS A 123 7.09 12.58 -0.23
N GLY A 124 6.83 12.64 -1.53
CA GLY A 124 5.67 13.30 -2.08
C GLY A 124 4.41 12.42 -2.01
N ILE A 125 3.43 12.77 -2.83
CA ILE A 125 2.07 12.18 -2.77
C ILE A 125 2.03 10.67 -3.04
N PHE A 126 2.90 10.15 -3.89
CA PHE A 126 2.95 8.72 -4.21
C PHE A 126 3.80 7.93 -3.22
N GLY A 127 4.98 8.43 -2.90
CA GLY A 127 5.85 7.76 -1.94
C GLY A 127 5.24 7.66 -0.56
N ALA A 128 4.56 8.71 -0.08
CA ALA A 128 3.84 8.71 1.20
C ALA A 128 2.76 7.62 1.27
N LYS A 129 2.10 7.33 0.13
CA LYS A 129 1.13 6.24 0.03
C LYS A 129 1.80 4.86 0.10
N TYR A 130 2.91 4.69 -0.60
CA TYR A 130 3.53 3.37 -0.76
C TYR A 130 4.38 2.97 0.43
N ILE A 131 5.08 3.91 1.07
CA ILE A 131 6.04 3.61 2.14
C ILE A 131 5.38 2.90 3.33
N VAL A 132 4.25 3.38 3.81
CA VAL A 132 3.55 2.77 4.96
C VAL A 132 2.93 1.41 4.61
N ASP A 133 2.42 1.25 3.38
CA ASP A 133 1.93 -0.04 2.88
C ASP A 133 3.07 -1.07 2.77
N VAL A 134 4.23 -0.66 2.24
CA VAL A 134 5.43 -1.51 2.12
C VAL A 134 5.94 -1.95 3.49
N LEU A 135 6.15 -1.01 4.39
CA LEU A 135 6.60 -1.32 5.76
C LEU A 135 5.65 -2.30 6.45
N THR A 136 4.35 -2.06 6.35
CA THR A 136 3.35 -2.97 6.94
C THR A 136 3.40 -4.36 6.32
N ARG A 137 3.49 -4.47 5.00
CA ARG A 137 3.55 -5.75 4.28
C ARG A 137 4.81 -6.56 4.59
N HIS A 138 5.90 -5.87 4.86
CA HIS A 138 7.19 -6.50 5.17
C HIS A 138 7.51 -6.57 6.67
N GLY A 139 6.51 -6.38 7.57
CA GLY A 139 6.63 -6.60 8.99
C GLY A 139 7.19 -5.48 9.84
N HIS A 140 7.29 -4.34 9.24
CA HIS A 140 7.74 -3.14 9.91
C HIS A 140 6.56 -2.19 10.20
N PHE A 141 5.41 -2.77 10.60
CA PHE A 141 4.24 -1.99 11.00
C PHE A 141 4.56 -0.98 12.09
N ASP A 142 5.39 -1.35 13.06
CA ASP A 142 5.83 -0.48 14.15
C ASP A 142 6.57 0.76 13.66
N VAL A 143 7.43 0.62 12.65
CA VAL A 143 8.12 1.75 12.00
C VAL A 143 7.09 2.63 11.27
N ALA A 144 6.22 2.03 10.46
CA ALA A 144 5.16 2.78 9.78
C ALA A 144 4.28 3.56 10.78
N TYR A 145 3.92 2.92 11.90
CA TYR A 145 3.11 3.57 12.94
C TYR A 145 3.85 4.74 13.58
N ARG A 146 5.14 4.61 13.93
CA ARG A 146 5.93 5.72 14.49
C ARG A 146 6.06 6.88 13.51
N MET A 147 6.29 6.60 12.21
CA MET A 147 6.29 7.65 11.18
C MET A 147 4.95 8.41 11.15
N MET A 148 3.84 7.68 11.26
CA MET A 148 2.49 8.26 11.24
C MET A 148 2.13 9.00 12.53
N ALA A 149 2.75 8.63 13.66
CA ALA A 149 2.55 9.26 14.97
C ALA A 149 3.42 10.51 15.20
N LYS A 150 4.31 10.87 14.26
CA LYS A 150 5.10 12.11 14.33
C LYS A 150 4.19 13.33 14.45
N THR A 151 4.61 14.30 15.27
CA THR A 151 3.86 15.54 15.51
C THR A 151 4.54 16.78 14.94
N ASP A 152 5.84 16.70 14.74
CA ASP A 152 6.67 17.73 14.15
C ASP A 152 6.72 17.65 12.61
N TYR A 153 7.23 18.67 11.96
CA TYR A 153 7.33 18.76 10.50
C TYR A 153 8.43 17.83 9.93
N PRO A 154 8.20 17.15 8.82
CA PRO A 154 6.92 16.97 8.11
C PRO A 154 6.12 15.79 8.67
N SER A 155 4.86 16.01 8.99
CA SER A 155 3.94 14.94 9.45
C SER A 155 2.48 15.30 9.21
N TYR A 156 1.62 14.29 9.21
CA TYR A 156 0.17 14.48 9.13
C TYR A 156 -0.38 15.22 10.35
N THR A 157 0.12 14.92 11.54
CA THR A 157 -0.29 15.63 12.76
C THR A 157 0.09 17.10 12.69
N HIS A 158 1.25 17.44 12.11
CA HIS A 158 1.62 18.83 11.87
C HIS A 158 0.57 19.55 10.99
N MET A 159 0.15 18.95 9.87
CA MET A 159 -0.91 19.51 9.02
C MET A 159 -2.21 19.75 9.81
N LEU A 160 -2.63 18.77 10.62
CA LEU A 160 -3.88 18.82 11.36
C LEU A 160 -3.86 19.85 12.49
N THR A 161 -2.70 20.13 13.10
CA THR A 161 -2.58 21.02 14.27
C THR A 161 -2.19 22.45 13.94
N HIS A 162 -1.58 22.69 12.76
CA HIS A 162 -1.09 24.03 12.35
C HIS A 162 -1.97 24.70 11.28
N GLY A 163 -3.03 24.03 10.85
CA GLY A 163 -3.98 24.55 9.86
C GLY A 163 -5.42 24.43 10.31
N SER A 164 -6.32 24.24 9.34
CA SER A 164 -7.76 24.12 9.54
C SER A 164 -8.23 22.73 10.01
N GLY A 165 -7.32 21.84 10.39
CA GLY A 165 -7.64 20.46 10.75
C GLY A 165 -7.88 19.55 9.54
N THR A 166 -7.33 19.90 8.39
CA THR A 166 -7.50 19.22 7.10
C THR A 166 -6.15 18.74 6.56
N ILE A 167 -6.17 17.84 5.58
CA ILE A 167 -4.99 17.41 4.84
C ILE A 167 -4.65 18.45 3.77
N TRP A 168 -3.38 18.85 3.71
CA TRP A 168 -2.88 19.87 2.80
C TRP A 168 -2.40 19.27 1.47
N GLU A 169 -2.23 20.16 0.48
CA GLU A 169 -1.60 19.81 -0.80
C GLU A 169 -0.10 19.57 -0.68
N ARG A 170 0.56 20.34 0.18
CA ARG A 170 2.01 20.30 0.42
C ARG A 170 2.28 20.21 1.92
N TRP A 171 3.40 19.56 2.27
CA TRP A 171 3.83 19.45 3.67
C TRP A 171 4.04 20.80 4.36
N ASP A 172 4.52 21.80 3.62
CA ASP A 172 4.81 23.15 4.11
C ASP A 172 3.60 24.08 4.25
N GLY A 173 2.40 23.59 3.93
CA GLY A 173 1.15 24.34 4.01
C GLY A 173 0.96 25.40 2.91
N LEU A 174 1.87 25.48 1.94
CA LEU A 174 1.65 26.30 0.76
C LEU A 174 0.55 25.72 -0.12
N ASN A 175 -0.06 26.56 -0.96
CA ASN A 175 -1.19 26.24 -1.82
C ASN A 175 -2.46 25.86 -1.02
N SER A 176 -3.15 24.78 -1.40
CA SER A 176 -4.40 24.40 -0.76
C SER A 176 -4.18 23.68 0.58
N GLN A 177 -4.85 24.14 1.62
CA GLN A 177 -4.90 23.45 2.90
C GLN A 177 -6.13 22.55 3.05
N ASN A 178 -6.80 22.22 1.96
CA ASN A 178 -7.86 21.21 1.90
C ASN A 178 -7.73 20.45 0.59
N HIS A 179 -6.84 19.44 0.57
CA HIS A 179 -6.47 18.73 -0.64
C HIS A 179 -6.41 17.22 -0.42
N ILE A 180 -6.94 16.46 -1.37
CA ILE A 180 -7.10 15.01 -1.24
C ILE A 180 -5.79 14.21 -1.47
N MET A 181 -4.76 14.79 -2.07
CA MET A 181 -3.57 14.05 -2.55
C MET A 181 -2.92 13.19 -1.48
N PHE A 182 -2.68 13.72 -0.28
CA PHE A 182 -2.15 12.95 0.85
C PHE A 182 -3.22 12.16 1.62
N GLY A 183 -4.50 12.27 1.26
CA GLY A 183 -5.61 11.58 1.94
C GLY A 183 -5.61 10.06 1.79
N SER A 184 -4.78 9.50 0.91
CA SER A 184 -4.60 8.04 0.75
C SER A 184 -4.19 7.32 2.04
N ILE A 185 -3.65 8.05 3.03
CA ILE A 185 -3.31 7.50 4.35
C ILE A 185 -4.54 6.95 5.09
N GLY A 186 -5.73 7.50 4.83
CA GLY A 186 -6.97 6.96 5.39
C GLY A 186 -7.15 5.48 5.08
N ALA A 187 -6.81 5.05 3.87
CA ALA A 187 -6.88 3.64 3.48
C ALA A 187 -5.87 2.76 4.27
N TRP A 188 -4.70 3.30 4.62
CA TRP A 188 -3.72 2.58 5.43
C TRP A 188 -4.24 2.29 6.84
N TYR A 189 -4.95 3.22 7.49
CA TYR A 189 -5.55 2.97 8.80
C TYR A 189 -6.54 1.79 8.76
N PHE A 190 -7.37 1.72 7.71
CA PHE A 190 -8.30 0.60 7.54
C PHE A 190 -7.56 -0.71 7.28
N LYS A 191 -6.54 -0.72 6.42
CA LYS A 191 -5.79 -1.93 6.07
C LYS A 191 -4.86 -2.39 7.19
N ALA A 192 -4.16 -1.48 7.84
CA ALA A 192 -3.15 -1.80 8.85
C ALA A 192 -3.75 -1.95 10.23
N LEU A 193 -4.37 -0.91 10.80
CA LEU A 193 -4.90 -0.97 12.16
C LEU A 193 -6.14 -1.85 12.26
N ALA A 194 -7.15 -1.63 11.42
CA ALA A 194 -8.35 -2.47 11.42
C ALA A 194 -8.14 -3.81 10.71
N GLY A 195 -7.09 -3.92 9.88
CA GLY A 195 -6.75 -5.13 9.14
C GLY A 195 -7.73 -5.47 8.02
N ILE A 196 -8.56 -4.54 7.57
CA ILE A 196 -9.57 -4.80 6.54
C ILE A 196 -8.92 -4.76 5.16
N CYS A 197 -8.68 -5.93 4.57
CA CYS A 197 -8.11 -6.08 3.24
C CYS A 197 -9.07 -6.84 2.33
N VAL A 198 -9.11 -6.47 1.06
CA VAL A 198 -9.86 -7.20 0.03
C VAL A 198 -9.04 -8.40 -0.41
N ASP A 199 -9.67 -9.55 -0.58
CA ASP A 199 -9.05 -10.66 -1.31
C ASP A 199 -9.16 -10.36 -2.81
N GLU A 200 -8.01 -10.09 -3.46
CA GLU A 200 -7.98 -9.71 -4.88
C GLU A 200 -8.41 -10.85 -5.81
N SER A 201 -8.32 -12.10 -5.34
CA SER A 201 -8.77 -13.27 -6.10
C SER A 201 -10.30 -13.42 -6.09
N GLU A 202 -10.97 -12.84 -5.08
CA GLU A 202 -12.41 -12.90 -4.90
C GLU A 202 -13.02 -11.49 -4.73
N PRO A 203 -13.13 -10.72 -5.81
CA PRO A 203 -13.57 -9.33 -5.75
C PRO A 203 -15.03 -9.21 -5.25
N GLY A 204 -15.40 -8.01 -4.79
CA GLY A 204 -16.77 -7.70 -4.37
C GLY A 204 -17.09 -8.08 -2.93
N PHE A 205 -16.07 -8.25 -2.08
CA PHE A 205 -16.20 -8.58 -0.66
C PHE A 205 -16.94 -9.91 -0.39
N THR A 206 -16.84 -10.87 -1.31
CA THR A 206 -17.26 -12.25 -1.07
C THR A 206 -16.39 -12.91 -0.01
N THR A 207 -15.08 -12.74 -0.16
CA THR A 207 -14.08 -13.10 0.84
C THR A 207 -13.28 -11.86 1.22
N VAL A 208 -13.03 -11.69 2.51
CA VAL A 208 -12.18 -10.61 3.04
C VAL A 208 -11.02 -11.20 3.83
N VAL A 209 -9.88 -10.53 3.76
CA VAL A 209 -8.73 -10.83 4.62
C VAL A 209 -8.73 -9.84 5.76
N LEU A 210 -8.77 -10.34 6.99
CA LEU A 210 -8.74 -9.54 8.21
C LEU A 210 -7.40 -9.80 8.92
N ARG A 211 -6.58 -8.76 9.02
CA ARG A 211 -5.25 -8.83 9.63
C ARG A 211 -4.94 -7.55 10.40
N PRO A 212 -5.63 -7.34 11.55
CA PRO A 212 -5.38 -6.15 12.36
C PRO A 212 -3.97 -6.18 12.97
N HIS A 213 -3.32 -5.01 12.97
CA HIS A 213 -2.06 -4.82 13.68
C HIS A 213 -2.32 -4.04 14.95
N PHE A 214 -1.70 -4.49 16.04
CA PHE A 214 -1.89 -3.91 17.36
C PHE A 214 -0.64 -3.11 17.78
N THR A 215 -0.85 -2.01 18.47
CA THR A 215 0.21 -1.23 19.11
C THR A 215 -0.20 -0.85 20.52
N ALA A 216 0.77 -0.62 21.38
CA ALA A 216 0.52 -0.24 22.77
C ALA A 216 -0.23 1.10 22.89
N ASP A 217 -0.06 1.98 21.90
CA ASP A 217 -0.64 3.32 21.89
C ASP A 217 -2.13 3.33 21.50
N VAL A 218 -2.58 2.34 20.72
CA VAL A 218 -3.99 2.20 20.31
C VAL A 218 -4.66 1.18 21.22
N ARG A 219 -5.30 1.65 22.28
CA ARG A 219 -5.96 0.79 23.27
C ARG A 219 -7.27 0.19 22.79
N THR A 220 -8.00 0.95 21.97
CA THR A 220 -9.27 0.55 21.39
C THR A 220 -9.33 1.04 19.95
N LEU A 221 -9.97 0.25 19.10
CA LEU A 221 -10.25 0.62 17.72
C LEU A 221 -11.65 0.14 17.35
N SER A 222 -12.35 0.94 16.57
CA SER A 222 -13.57 0.53 15.88
C SER A 222 -13.53 1.10 14.47
N ALA A 223 -13.66 0.22 13.48
CA ALA A 223 -13.70 0.59 12.07
C ALA A 223 -14.78 -0.22 11.37
N TRP A 224 -15.42 0.39 10.40
CA TRP A 224 -16.41 -0.28 9.57
C TRP A 224 -16.38 0.25 8.14
N HIS A 225 -16.84 -0.58 7.23
CA HIS A 225 -16.96 -0.27 5.81
C HIS A 225 -18.28 -0.78 5.26
N GLU A 226 -19.00 0.08 4.54
CA GLU A 226 -20.22 -0.36 3.81
C GLU A 226 -19.77 -1.03 2.51
N THR A 227 -19.96 -2.31 2.43
CA THR A 227 -19.66 -3.11 1.25
C THR A 227 -20.93 -3.30 0.41
N PRO A 228 -20.84 -3.77 -0.85
CA PRO A 228 -22.02 -4.14 -1.63
C PRO A 228 -22.89 -5.22 -0.97
N ARG A 229 -22.37 -5.91 0.05
CA ARG A 229 -23.08 -6.98 0.79
C ARG A 229 -23.64 -6.51 2.12
N GLY A 230 -23.31 -5.30 2.55
CA GLY A 230 -23.68 -4.71 3.83
C GLY A 230 -22.45 -4.34 4.66
N ARG A 231 -22.68 -4.00 5.92
CA ARG A 231 -21.63 -3.50 6.81
C ARG A 231 -20.67 -4.59 7.26
N LEU A 232 -19.40 -4.40 6.95
CA LEU A 232 -18.27 -5.11 7.53
C LEU A 232 -17.69 -4.24 8.66
N ALA A 233 -17.52 -4.79 9.86
CA ALA A 233 -16.93 -4.06 10.98
C ALA A 233 -15.88 -4.89 11.70
N VAL A 234 -14.83 -4.20 12.17
CA VAL A 234 -13.79 -4.74 13.05
C VAL A 234 -13.64 -3.79 14.21
N SER A 235 -13.65 -4.32 15.41
CA SER A 235 -13.30 -3.58 16.61
C SER A 235 -12.40 -4.42 17.51
N TYR A 236 -11.55 -3.76 18.26
CA TYR A 236 -10.75 -4.42 19.29
C TYR A 236 -10.50 -3.51 20.49
N ASP A 237 -10.29 -4.15 21.62
CA ASP A 237 -9.72 -3.57 22.81
C ASP A 237 -8.50 -4.39 23.28
N ARG A 238 -8.13 -4.31 24.55
CA ARG A 238 -6.99 -5.06 25.09
C ARG A 238 -7.26 -6.57 25.24
N GLU A 239 -8.50 -6.97 25.26
CA GLU A 239 -8.91 -8.35 25.57
C GLU A 239 -9.51 -9.08 24.38
N GLN A 240 -10.21 -8.37 23.49
CA GLN A 240 -10.98 -8.97 22.44
C GLN A 240 -10.81 -8.30 21.08
N VAL A 241 -10.91 -9.10 20.03
CA VAL A 241 -11.16 -8.66 18.66
C VAL A 241 -12.57 -9.12 18.27
N SER A 242 -13.41 -8.19 17.86
CA SER A 242 -14.75 -8.44 17.37
C SER A 242 -14.85 -8.12 15.89
N VAL A 243 -15.43 -9.06 15.15
CA VAL A 243 -15.63 -8.94 13.70
C VAL A 243 -17.11 -9.11 13.40
N THR A 244 -17.70 -8.21 12.62
CA THR A 244 -19.06 -8.36 12.07
C THR A 244 -18.94 -8.50 10.56
N LEU A 245 -19.41 -9.64 10.04
CA LEU A 245 -19.47 -9.92 8.61
C LEU A 245 -20.89 -9.68 8.09
N PRO A 246 -21.03 -9.04 6.91
CA PRO A 246 -22.32 -8.93 6.25
C PRO A 246 -22.77 -10.31 5.71
N PRO A 247 -24.05 -10.47 5.33
CA PRO A 247 -24.57 -11.71 4.77
C PRO A 247 -23.74 -12.20 3.58
N HIS A 248 -23.64 -13.52 3.43
CA HIS A 248 -22.93 -14.20 2.33
C HIS A 248 -21.46 -13.76 2.15
N THR A 249 -20.80 -13.35 3.24
CA THR A 249 -19.38 -12.98 3.26
C THR A 249 -18.60 -14.00 4.07
N THR A 250 -17.45 -14.41 3.56
CA THR A 250 -16.45 -15.17 4.29
C THR A 250 -15.27 -14.29 4.67
N ALA A 251 -14.51 -14.66 5.70
CA ALA A 251 -13.29 -13.96 6.08
C ALA A 251 -12.20 -14.93 6.50
N LYS A 252 -10.97 -14.56 6.19
CA LYS A 252 -9.74 -15.16 6.72
C LYS A 252 -9.20 -14.22 7.79
N LEU A 253 -9.46 -14.49 9.05
CA LEU A 253 -8.95 -13.69 10.18
C LEU A 253 -7.60 -14.22 10.61
N TYR A 254 -6.58 -13.38 10.53
CA TYR A 254 -5.22 -13.69 10.97
C TYR A 254 -4.94 -13.00 12.30
N LEU A 255 -4.71 -13.79 13.34
CA LEU A 255 -4.31 -13.35 14.66
C LEU A 255 -3.17 -14.26 15.14
N ASP A 256 -2.07 -13.70 15.63
CA ASP A 256 -0.89 -14.44 16.17
C ASP A 256 -0.35 -15.57 15.30
N GLY A 257 -0.31 -15.35 13.99
CA GLY A 257 0.15 -16.37 13.07
C GLY A 257 -0.83 -17.48 12.78
N GLN A 258 -1.99 -17.44 13.40
CA GLN A 258 -3.05 -18.39 13.15
C GLN A 258 -4.12 -17.78 12.25
N MET A 259 -4.56 -18.55 11.28
CA MET A 259 -5.66 -18.19 10.40
C MET A 259 -6.94 -18.86 10.89
N MET A 260 -7.95 -18.04 11.19
CA MET A 260 -9.29 -18.50 11.51
C MET A 260 -10.25 -18.19 10.36
N PRO A 261 -10.91 -19.20 9.77
CA PRO A 261 -11.97 -18.97 8.80
C PRO A 261 -13.24 -18.52 9.53
N LEU A 262 -13.85 -17.45 9.03
CA LEU A 262 -15.14 -16.96 9.49
C LEU A 262 -16.12 -16.97 8.31
N ALA A 263 -17.39 -17.20 8.59
CA ALA A 263 -18.44 -17.11 7.58
C ALA A 263 -19.71 -16.55 8.19
N ALA A 264 -20.39 -15.68 7.45
CA ALA A 264 -21.77 -15.32 7.67
C ALA A 264 -22.67 -16.11 6.71
N GLY A 265 -23.79 -16.64 7.21
CA GLY A 265 -24.84 -17.24 6.38
C GLY A 265 -25.76 -16.16 5.79
N ASP A 266 -27.07 -16.42 5.79
CA ASP A 266 -28.09 -15.50 5.26
C ASP A 266 -28.25 -14.21 6.07
N GLN A 267 -27.68 -14.17 7.29
CA GLN A 267 -27.71 -13.00 8.17
C GLN A 267 -26.30 -12.59 8.56
N ALA A 268 -26.12 -11.32 8.93
CA ALA A 268 -24.86 -10.82 9.46
C ALA A 268 -24.46 -11.62 10.72
N ARG A 269 -23.15 -11.84 10.87
CA ARG A 269 -22.59 -12.60 11.99
C ARG A 269 -21.51 -11.81 12.71
N SER A 270 -21.60 -11.73 14.03
CA SER A 270 -20.55 -11.20 14.89
C SER A 270 -19.80 -12.32 15.60
N VAL A 271 -18.48 -12.22 15.63
CA VAL A 271 -17.57 -13.16 16.29
C VAL A 271 -16.61 -12.37 17.14
N SER A 272 -16.39 -12.79 18.39
CA SER A 272 -15.38 -12.20 19.29
C SER A 272 -14.31 -13.24 19.61
N VAL A 273 -13.06 -12.82 19.59
CA VAL A 273 -11.88 -13.65 19.86
C VAL A 273 -11.08 -13.02 20.99
N ASN A 274 -10.70 -13.81 21.99
CA ASN A 274 -9.92 -13.34 23.13
C ASN A 274 -8.46 -13.04 22.72
N ARG A 275 -7.94 -11.88 23.10
CA ARG A 275 -6.57 -11.42 22.81
C ARG A 275 -5.52 -11.90 23.82
N GLN A 276 -5.87 -12.50 24.92
CA GLN A 276 -4.88 -12.95 25.93
C GLN A 276 -3.87 -13.97 25.36
N GLN A 277 -4.18 -14.55 24.20
CA GLN A 277 -3.27 -15.40 23.42
C GLN A 277 -2.36 -14.64 22.45
N LEU A 278 -2.42 -13.29 22.40
CA LEU A 278 -1.93 -12.47 21.30
C LEU A 278 -0.59 -11.72 21.57
N PHE A 279 0.07 -11.93 22.69
CA PHE A 279 1.26 -11.17 23.09
C PHE A 279 2.60 -11.91 22.89
N GLU A 280 2.71 -12.78 21.92
CA GLU A 280 4.04 -13.24 21.47
C GLU A 280 4.58 -12.37 20.32
N PRO A 281 5.92 -12.13 20.25
CA PRO A 281 6.46 -11.07 19.39
C PRO A 281 6.23 -11.33 17.90
N PHE A 282 5.75 -10.32 17.22
CA PHE A 282 5.34 -10.22 15.82
C PHE A 282 6.37 -10.68 14.75
N ALA A 283 7.59 -11.05 15.12
CA ALA A 283 8.70 -11.31 14.21
C ALA A 283 8.55 -12.55 13.30
N LYS A 284 7.50 -13.37 13.47
CA LYS A 284 7.31 -14.62 12.70
C LYS A 284 6.18 -14.62 11.67
N LEU A 285 5.45 -13.51 11.50
CA LEU A 285 4.13 -13.51 10.82
C LEU A 285 4.11 -13.05 9.35
N LEU A 286 5.27 -12.89 8.74
CA LEU A 286 5.37 -12.29 7.41
C LEU A 286 5.67 -13.29 6.31
N ASN A 287 4.79 -14.21 6.13
CA ASN A 287 4.58 -14.81 4.81
C ASN A 287 3.27 -14.24 4.24
N TRP A 288 3.38 -13.18 3.45
CA TRP A 288 2.33 -12.71 2.57
C TRP A 288 2.39 -13.54 1.28
N PRO A 289 1.50 -14.56 1.10
CA PRO A 289 1.66 -15.52 -0.02
C PRO A 289 1.33 -14.94 -1.38
N GLU A 290 0.66 -13.79 -1.44
CA GLU A 290 -0.07 -13.38 -2.66
C GLU A 290 0.72 -12.52 -3.64
N LEU A 291 1.98 -12.18 -3.35
CA LEU A 291 2.87 -11.53 -4.32
C LEU A 291 3.83 -12.50 -5.04
N ARG A 292 3.78 -13.81 -4.74
CA ARG A 292 4.59 -14.82 -5.44
C ARG A 292 3.94 -15.42 -6.69
N GLY A 293 2.77 -14.97 -7.07
CA GLY A 293 1.94 -15.58 -8.11
C GLY A 293 2.03 -14.96 -9.48
N VAL A 294 3.22 -14.52 -9.96
CA VAL A 294 3.45 -14.38 -11.42
C VAL A 294 4.87 -14.85 -11.71
N ARG A 295 5.10 -16.13 -11.52
CA ARG A 295 6.09 -16.88 -12.30
C ARG A 295 5.34 -17.92 -13.11
N GLY A 296 5.31 -17.72 -14.40
CA GLY A 296 4.71 -18.59 -15.40
C GLY A 296 4.11 -17.78 -16.50
#